data_52cc2b7ed89eafe1d371f405100f9ebb
#
_entry.id   52cc2b7ed89eafe1d371f405100f9ebb
#
_cell.length_a   1.000
_cell.length_b   1.000
_cell.length_c   1.000
_cell.angle_alpha   90.00
_cell.angle_beta   90.00
_cell.angle_gamma   90.00
#
_symmetry.space_group_name_H-M   'P 1'
#
loop_
_entity.id
_entity.type
_entity.pdbx_description
1 polymer ?
#
loop_
_entity_poly.entity_id
_entity_poly.type
_entity_poly.pdbx_seq_one_letter_code
_entity_poly.pdbx_strand_id
1 'polypeptide(L)'
;MPFGITKKWKINLTLFLQHNHLFNGSRVRMSQFAGKTAVISGGAEGIGLSIAKALGNQKMNVVIADIDEKSLTKASLELESEGVPVLAVKLDVAKEEQWQEVGNQAAARFGKVHMVVNNAGVGGDTGSIESQNKKGWQWTLDVNLMGVVYGAKVMTPLIKEHGEGGWIVNVASMAGLGGIPYAGAYTATKAAVIALSESWVGELEKDSIHVSVLCPAFVKTRIYASERNRSEKYKSDVARKPEEAALASSAEQMVKKGIDVAIVGKRVVEALIDKEFYIFTHPNYRSLMQEKTSAIDEAFAKSEQSPLLKNIVSQEIEMP
;
A
#
# COMPACT_ATOMS: atom_id res chain seq x y z
N MET A 1 -27.61 -28.34 0.83
CA MET A 1 -27.66 -27.79 2.19
C MET A 1 -27.30 -26.32 2.07
N PRO A 2 -28.17 -25.38 2.44
CA PRO A 2 -27.89 -23.96 2.31
C PRO A 2 -27.07 -23.51 3.53
N PHE A 3 -25.94 -22.88 3.27
CA PHE A 3 -25.15 -22.18 4.28
C PHE A 3 -25.92 -20.94 4.73
N GLY A 4 -26.49 -21.00 5.92
CA GLY A 4 -27.05 -19.84 6.59
C GLY A 4 -25.94 -18.97 7.15
N ILE A 5 -25.60 -17.89 6.47
CA ILE A 5 -24.76 -16.81 7.01
C ILE A 5 -25.66 -15.58 7.16
N THR A 6 -26.40 -15.52 8.27
CA THR A 6 -27.00 -14.29 8.76
C THR A 6 -26.02 -13.61 9.73
N LYS A 7 -25.02 -12.90 9.24
CA LYS A 7 -24.33 -11.86 10.00
C LYS A 7 -24.41 -10.57 9.18
N LYS A 8 -25.15 -9.59 9.72
CA LYS A 8 -25.22 -8.21 9.21
C LYS A 8 -23.79 -7.69 9.06
N TRP A 9 -23.34 -7.54 7.84
CA TRP A 9 -22.16 -6.75 7.50
C TRP A 9 -22.53 -5.29 7.75
N LYS A 10 -22.41 -4.83 8.97
CA LYS A 10 -22.20 -3.41 9.19
C LYS A 10 -20.77 -3.16 8.76
N ILE A 11 -20.55 -2.38 7.70
CA ILE A 11 -19.33 -1.58 7.62
C ILE A 11 -19.41 -0.73 8.88
N ASN A 12 -18.72 -1.18 9.92
CA ASN A 12 -18.77 -0.52 11.21
C ASN A 12 -17.83 0.69 11.08
N LEU A 13 -18.29 1.70 10.30
CA LEU A 13 -17.66 3.02 10.30
C LEU A 13 -17.51 3.54 11.75
N THR A 14 -18.33 3.05 12.66
CA THR A 14 -18.28 3.36 14.09
C THR A 14 -17.06 2.74 14.77
N LEU A 15 -16.52 1.61 14.31
CA LEU A 15 -15.25 1.05 14.80
C LEU A 15 -14.04 1.95 14.45
N PHE A 16 -14.14 2.74 13.37
CA PHE A 16 -13.14 3.72 12.99
C PHE A 16 -13.10 4.95 13.92
N LEU A 17 -14.14 5.22 14.70
CA LEU A 17 -14.29 6.45 15.48
C LEU A 17 -14.10 6.29 17.00
N GLN A 18 -13.93 5.10 17.56
CA GLN A 18 -13.98 4.87 19.02
C GLN A 18 -12.63 4.65 19.72
N HIS A 19 -11.47 4.87 19.10
CA HIS A 19 -10.18 4.74 19.79
C HIS A 19 -9.42 6.06 19.93
N ASN A 20 -10.12 7.12 20.35
CA ASN A 20 -9.46 8.30 20.94
C ASN A 20 -9.33 8.09 22.45
N HIS A 21 -8.26 7.49 22.93
CA HIS A 21 -7.89 7.52 24.34
C HIS A 21 -6.47 8.06 24.54
N LEU A 22 -6.47 9.33 24.96
CA LEU A 22 -5.57 9.98 25.92
C LEU A 22 -4.16 9.35 26.12
N PHE A 23 -3.18 10.06 25.58
CA PHE A 23 -1.79 9.95 26.01
C PHE A 23 -1.69 10.19 27.52
N ASN A 24 -1.28 9.17 28.25
CA ASN A 24 -0.75 9.36 29.60
C ASN A 24 0.35 8.33 29.92
N GLY A 25 1.54 8.84 30.23
CA GLY A 25 2.54 8.15 31.05
C GLY A 25 3.57 7.31 30.29
N SER A 26 4.81 7.83 30.27
CA SER A 26 6.06 7.14 29.97
C SER A 26 6.25 5.86 30.81
N ARG A 27 5.74 4.74 30.31
CA ARG A 27 6.27 3.40 30.57
C ARG A 27 6.95 2.95 29.29
N VAL A 28 8.20 2.48 29.39
CA VAL A 28 8.85 1.71 28.31
C VAL A 28 7.98 0.48 28.07
N ARG A 29 6.94 0.61 27.23
CA ARG A 29 6.23 -0.54 26.69
C ARG A 29 7.23 -1.25 25.80
N MET A 30 7.55 -2.49 26.12
CA MET A 30 8.21 -3.37 25.14
C MET A 30 7.42 -3.23 23.86
N SER A 31 8.13 -2.87 22.77
CA SER A 31 7.49 -2.65 21.46
C SER A 31 6.69 -3.90 21.08
N GLN A 32 5.42 -3.75 20.73
CA GLN A 32 4.58 -4.86 20.24
C GLN A 32 5.19 -5.54 19.00
N PHE A 33 6.21 -4.94 18.42
CA PHE A 33 6.93 -5.41 17.24
C PHE A 33 8.21 -6.19 17.55
N ALA A 34 8.73 -6.11 18.78
CA ALA A 34 10.02 -6.69 19.13
C ALA A 34 10.06 -8.20 18.87
N GLY A 35 11.07 -8.67 18.14
CA GLY A 35 11.27 -10.06 17.77
C GLY A 35 10.35 -10.58 16.63
N LYS A 36 9.41 -9.76 16.17
CA LYS A 36 8.54 -10.10 15.04
C LYS A 36 9.25 -9.88 13.70
N THR A 37 8.74 -10.48 12.63
CA THR A 37 9.35 -10.43 11.29
C THR A 37 8.43 -9.71 10.31
N ALA A 38 8.96 -8.72 9.59
CA ALA A 38 8.29 -8.02 8.50
C ALA A 38 8.94 -8.35 7.15
N VAL A 39 8.12 -8.65 6.14
CA VAL A 39 8.52 -8.78 4.73
C VAL A 39 8.11 -7.53 4.00
N ILE A 40 9.05 -6.85 3.31
CA ILE A 40 8.85 -5.54 2.69
C ILE A 40 9.25 -5.62 1.22
N SER A 41 8.28 -5.53 0.31
CA SER A 41 8.56 -5.46 -1.12
C SER A 41 8.98 -4.05 -1.55
N GLY A 42 9.88 -3.94 -2.54
CA GLY A 42 10.50 -2.65 -2.87
C GLY A 42 11.29 -2.09 -1.68
N GLY A 43 11.89 -2.98 -0.88
CA GLY A 43 12.55 -2.68 0.39
C GLY A 43 13.97 -2.13 0.25
N ALA A 44 14.52 -2.09 -0.96
CA ALA A 44 15.90 -1.65 -1.19
C ALA A 44 16.08 -0.14 -1.26
N GLU A 45 15.00 0.62 -1.48
CA GLU A 45 15.06 2.08 -1.65
C GLU A 45 13.80 2.79 -1.12
N GLY A 46 13.86 4.10 -1.03
CA GLY A 46 12.73 4.99 -0.83
C GLY A 46 11.86 4.65 0.39
N ILE A 47 10.54 4.62 0.20
CA ILE A 47 9.58 4.37 1.28
C ILE A 47 9.80 2.99 1.91
N GLY A 48 10.03 1.95 1.10
CA GLY A 48 10.24 0.58 1.60
C GLY A 48 11.44 0.48 2.53
N LEU A 49 12.59 1.02 2.15
CA LEU A 49 13.78 1.05 3.00
C LEU A 49 13.56 1.89 4.27
N SER A 50 12.85 3.02 4.14
CA SER A 50 12.54 3.85 5.31
C SER A 50 11.63 3.12 6.31
N ILE A 51 10.64 2.34 5.83
CA ILE A 51 9.81 1.47 6.68
C ILE A 51 10.66 0.37 7.31
N ALA A 52 11.56 -0.28 6.53
CA ALA A 52 12.46 -1.32 7.04
C ALA A 52 13.32 -0.81 8.21
N LYS A 53 13.93 0.37 8.08
CA LYS A 53 14.70 1.02 9.15
C LYS A 53 13.82 1.35 10.37
N ALA A 54 12.64 1.93 10.14
CA ALA A 54 11.75 2.29 11.22
C ALA A 54 11.25 1.07 12.02
N LEU A 55 10.93 -0.04 11.34
CA LEU A 55 10.56 -1.31 11.98
C LEU A 55 11.77 -1.99 12.66
N GLY A 56 12.96 -1.96 12.04
CA GLY A 56 14.19 -2.42 12.65
C GLY A 56 14.51 -1.70 13.97
N ASN A 57 14.29 -0.38 14.03
CA ASN A 57 14.42 0.41 15.26
C ASN A 57 13.41 -0.02 16.35
N GLN A 58 12.28 -0.63 15.96
CA GLN A 58 11.31 -1.27 16.86
C GLN A 58 11.71 -2.71 17.24
N LYS A 59 12.93 -3.15 16.87
CA LYS A 59 13.46 -4.49 17.13
C LYS A 59 12.75 -5.60 16.34
N MET A 60 12.19 -5.29 15.16
CA MET A 60 11.74 -6.31 14.22
C MET A 60 12.92 -6.89 13.45
N ASN A 61 12.80 -8.16 13.05
CA ASN A 61 13.55 -8.71 11.95
C ASN A 61 12.94 -8.21 10.65
N VAL A 62 13.75 -7.86 9.65
CA VAL A 62 13.25 -7.36 8.37
C VAL A 62 13.74 -8.22 7.21
N VAL A 63 12.82 -8.56 6.30
CA VAL A 63 13.12 -9.16 5.00
C VAL A 63 12.87 -8.07 3.98
N ILE A 64 13.93 -7.57 3.35
CA ILE A 64 13.82 -6.62 2.24
C ILE A 64 13.84 -7.40 0.93
N ALA A 65 12.81 -7.20 0.12
CA ALA A 65 12.66 -7.88 -1.16
C ALA A 65 12.56 -6.86 -2.29
N ASP A 66 13.37 -6.98 -3.33
CA ASP A 66 13.42 -6.01 -4.43
C ASP A 66 13.91 -6.68 -5.73
N ILE A 67 13.59 -6.09 -6.87
CA ILE A 67 14.07 -6.53 -8.17
C ILE A 67 15.51 -6.08 -8.46
N ASP A 68 15.94 -4.97 -7.85
CA ASP A 68 17.28 -4.38 -8.02
C ASP A 68 18.27 -4.97 -7.01
N GLU A 69 19.01 -5.98 -7.43
CA GLU A 69 19.98 -6.69 -6.59
C GLU A 69 21.12 -5.78 -6.06
N LYS A 70 21.51 -4.76 -6.83
CA LYS A 70 22.57 -3.84 -6.38
C LYS A 70 22.06 -2.96 -5.24
N SER A 71 20.85 -2.43 -5.37
CA SER A 71 20.21 -1.66 -4.31
C SER A 71 19.91 -2.54 -3.09
N LEU A 72 19.52 -3.81 -3.26
CA LEU A 72 19.33 -4.78 -2.18
C LEU A 72 20.60 -4.99 -1.37
N THR A 73 21.72 -5.26 -2.03
CA THR A 73 23.02 -5.45 -1.35
C THR A 73 23.39 -4.23 -0.52
N LYS A 74 23.24 -3.03 -1.08
CA LYS A 74 23.54 -1.79 -0.37
C LYS A 74 22.62 -1.59 0.84
N ALA A 75 21.34 -1.81 0.68
CA ALA A 75 20.35 -1.64 1.74
C ALA A 75 20.55 -2.67 2.88
N SER A 76 20.91 -3.91 2.56
CA SER A 76 21.23 -4.95 3.56
C SER A 76 22.41 -4.51 4.42
N LEU A 77 23.53 -4.10 3.80
CA LEU A 77 24.70 -3.62 4.53
C LEU A 77 24.38 -2.40 5.42
N GLU A 78 23.55 -1.49 4.93
CA GLU A 78 23.13 -0.32 5.70
C GLU A 78 22.32 -0.75 6.93
N LEU A 79 21.31 -1.62 6.78
CA LEU A 79 20.51 -2.14 7.90
C LEU A 79 21.34 -2.95 8.89
N GLU A 80 22.26 -3.79 8.41
CA GLU A 80 23.20 -4.56 9.26
C GLU A 80 24.08 -3.62 10.09
N SER A 81 24.58 -2.53 9.48
CA SER A 81 25.39 -1.53 10.19
C SER A 81 24.63 -0.79 11.29
N GLU A 82 23.30 -0.70 11.15
CA GLU A 82 22.38 -0.14 12.15
C GLU A 82 21.96 -1.20 13.21
N GLY A 83 22.49 -2.45 13.12
CA GLY A 83 22.18 -3.54 14.05
C GLY A 83 20.79 -4.16 13.84
N VAL A 84 20.21 -4.02 12.65
CA VAL A 84 18.91 -4.60 12.29
C VAL A 84 19.12 -6.00 11.74
N PRO A 85 18.50 -7.06 12.30
CA PRO A 85 18.51 -8.38 11.69
C PRO A 85 17.78 -8.33 10.33
N VAL A 86 18.52 -8.53 9.24
CA VAL A 86 18.01 -8.40 7.88
C VAL A 86 18.24 -9.66 7.05
N LEU A 87 17.32 -9.90 6.11
CA LEU A 87 17.46 -10.84 5.00
C LEU A 87 17.11 -10.09 3.71
N ALA A 88 17.99 -10.13 2.72
CA ALA A 88 17.76 -9.53 1.42
C ALA A 88 17.42 -10.62 0.39
N VAL A 89 16.31 -10.49 -0.32
CA VAL A 89 15.82 -11.47 -1.29
C VAL A 89 15.44 -10.79 -2.60
N LYS A 90 15.88 -11.35 -3.73
CA LYS A 90 15.43 -10.87 -5.05
C LYS A 90 13.96 -11.17 -5.25
N LEU A 91 13.19 -10.17 -5.72
CA LEU A 91 11.76 -10.31 -5.96
C LEU A 91 11.30 -9.44 -7.13
N ASP A 92 10.78 -10.07 -8.18
CA ASP A 92 9.87 -9.43 -9.12
C ASP A 92 8.43 -9.65 -8.60
N VAL A 93 7.81 -8.61 -8.06
CA VAL A 93 6.47 -8.70 -7.45
C VAL A 93 5.38 -9.12 -8.42
N ALA A 94 5.60 -8.98 -9.73
CA ALA A 94 4.68 -9.45 -10.77
C ALA A 94 4.70 -10.98 -10.96
N LYS A 95 5.47 -11.72 -10.15
CA LYS A 95 5.63 -13.17 -10.20
C LYS A 95 5.25 -13.80 -8.88
N GLU A 96 4.12 -14.49 -8.82
CA GLU A 96 3.60 -15.11 -7.60
C GLU A 96 4.56 -16.16 -7.03
N GLU A 97 5.21 -16.94 -7.88
CA GLU A 97 6.19 -17.96 -7.48
C GLU A 97 7.40 -17.37 -6.73
N GLN A 98 7.80 -16.15 -7.06
CA GLN A 98 8.90 -15.49 -6.35
C GLN A 98 8.47 -15.00 -4.96
N TRP A 99 7.22 -14.62 -4.77
CA TRP A 99 6.67 -14.33 -3.45
C TRP A 99 6.69 -15.57 -2.54
N GLN A 100 6.37 -16.75 -3.10
CA GLN A 100 6.45 -18.01 -2.35
C GLN A 100 7.88 -18.28 -1.86
N GLU A 101 8.87 -18.03 -2.72
CA GLU A 101 10.28 -18.17 -2.35
C GLU A 101 10.69 -17.19 -1.25
N VAL A 102 10.26 -15.91 -1.33
CA VAL A 102 10.49 -14.92 -0.26
C VAL A 102 9.88 -15.39 1.06
N GLY A 103 8.65 -15.90 1.05
CA GLY A 103 7.99 -16.44 2.25
C GLY A 103 8.74 -17.61 2.87
N ASN A 104 9.17 -18.56 2.04
CA ASN A 104 9.96 -19.72 2.47
C ASN A 104 11.29 -19.31 3.11
N GLN A 105 12.03 -18.39 2.49
CA GLN A 105 13.30 -17.90 3.03
C GLN A 105 13.10 -17.08 4.32
N ALA A 106 12.04 -16.27 4.40
CA ALA A 106 11.70 -15.52 5.61
C ALA A 106 11.41 -16.48 6.79
N ALA A 107 10.58 -17.49 6.57
CA ALA A 107 10.25 -18.51 7.56
C ALA A 107 11.48 -19.33 7.97
N ALA A 108 12.31 -19.75 7.03
CA ALA A 108 13.56 -20.49 7.31
C ALA A 108 14.55 -19.66 8.14
N ARG A 109 14.65 -18.34 7.89
CA ARG A 109 15.61 -17.45 8.56
C ARG A 109 15.16 -16.99 9.94
N PHE A 110 13.87 -16.68 10.10
CA PHE A 110 13.32 -16.03 11.29
C PHE A 110 12.19 -16.81 11.98
N GLY A 111 11.80 -17.96 11.44
CA GLY A 111 10.78 -18.85 12.01
C GLY A 111 9.35 -18.45 11.67
N LYS A 112 8.96 -17.21 11.89
CA LYS A 112 7.60 -16.72 11.70
C LYS A 112 7.57 -15.45 10.88
N VAL A 113 6.52 -15.25 10.09
CA VAL A 113 6.22 -13.98 9.40
C VAL A 113 5.02 -13.33 10.08
N HIS A 114 5.15 -12.07 10.49
CA HIS A 114 4.10 -11.35 11.23
C HIS A 114 3.54 -10.16 10.46
N MET A 115 4.30 -9.66 9.48
CA MET A 115 3.91 -8.47 8.72
C MET A 115 4.31 -8.61 7.27
N VAL A 116 3.44 -8.18 6.36
CA VAL A 116 3.79 -7.88 4.97
C VAL A 116 3.56 -6.41 4.67
N VAL A 117 4.55 -5.78 4.05
CA VAL A 117 4.45 -4.42 3.51
C VAL A 117 4.53 -4.51 1.99
N ASN A 118 3.39 -4.41 1.34
CA ASN A 118 3.26 -4.39 -0.12
C ASN A 118 3.57 -2.96 -0.60
N ASN A 119 4.86 -2.67 -0.80
CA ASN A 119 5.33 -1.33 -1.11
C ASN A 119 5.87 -1.18 -2.55
N ALA A 120 6.38 -2.23 -3.16
CA ALA A 120 6.89 -2.15 -4.52
C ALA A 120 5.88 -1.50 -5.48
N GLY A 121 6.35 -0.57 -6.29
CA GLY A 121 5.49 0.14 -7.23
C GLY A 121 6.26 0.95 -8.24
N VAL A 122 5.60 1.23 -9.35
CA VAL A 122 6.14 1.99 -10.49
C VAL A 122 5.20 3.16 -10.83
N GLY A 123 5.76 4.22 -11.41
CA GLY A 123 4.98 5.40 -11.81
C GLY A 123 4.06 5.14 -13.01
N GLY A 124 4.38 4.14 -13.81
CA GLY A 124 3.67 3.86 -15.06
C GLY A 124 3.97 4.89 -16.16
N ASP A 125 3.27 4.74 -17.28
CA ASP A 125 3.35 5.70 -18.37
C ASP A 125 2.44 6.91 -18.11
N THR A 126 2.87 8.09 -18.57
CA THR A 126 2.06 9.31 -18.56
C THR A 126 1.58 9.63 -19.95
N GLY A 127 0.36 10.12 -20.09
CA GLY A 127 -0.22 10.49 -21.39
C GLY A 127 -1.74 10.56 -21.33
N SER A 128 -2.37 11.10 -22.39
CA SER A 128 -3.83 11.09 -22.54
C SER A 128 -4.34 9.66 -22.68
N ILE A 129 -5.63 9.44 -22.42
CA ILE A 129 -6.20 8.09 -22.40
C ILE A 129 -6.01 7.34 -23.74
N GLU A 130 -6.07 8.06 -24.86
CA GLU A 130 -5.89 7.52 -26.18
C GLU A 130 -4.42 7.27 -26.56
N SER A 131 -3.46 7.89 -25.84
CA SER A 131 -2.03 7.74 -26.12
C SER A 131 -1.35 6.63 -25.31
N GLN A 132 -1.94 6.24 -24.18
CA GLN A 132 -1.36 5.23 -23.30
C GLN A 132 -1.40 3.84 -23.95
N ASN A 133 -0.24 3.18 -24.02
CA ASN A 133 -0.13 1.88 -24.65
C ASN A 133 -0.47 0.71 -23.70
N LYS A 134 -0.90 -0.42 -24.30
CA LYS A 134 -1.29 -1.63 -23.58
C LYS A 134 -0.17 -2.20 -22.71
N LYS A 135 1.09 -2.18 -23.17
CA LYS A 135 2.23 -2.73 -22.41
C LYS A 135 2.50 -1.92 -21.15
N GLY A 136 2.35 -0.59 -21.23
CA GLY A 136 2.49 0.30 -20.06
C GLY A 136 1.40 0.10 -19.02
N TRP A 137 0.16 -0.05 -19.47
CA TRP A 137 -0.96 -0.43 -18.60
C TRP A 137 -0.70 -1.77 -17.91
N GLN A 138 -0.32 -2.80 -18.68
CA GLN A 138 -0.09 -4.14 -18.15
C GLN A 138 1.04 -4.13 -17.11
N TRP A 139 2.15 -3.42 -17.39
CA TRP A 139 3.24 -3.28 -16.43
C TRP A 139 2.79 -2.66 -15.11
N THR A 140 2.03 -1.58 -15.20
CA THR A 140 1.54 -0.86 -14.01
C THR A 140 0.56 -1.73 -13.22
N LEU A 141 -0.34 -2.47 -13.90
CA LEU A 141 -1.26 -3.42 -13.27
C LEU A 141 -0.51 -4.57 -12.59
N ASP A 142 0.43 -5.20 -13.30
CA ASP A 142 1.15 -6.37 -12.78
C ASP A 142 2.00 -6.01 -11.56
N VAL A 143 2.64 -4.83 -11.56
CA VAL A 143 3.48 -4.41 -10.43
C VAL A 143 2.64 -3.81 -9.28
N ASN A 144 1.83 -2.78 -9.57
CA ASN A 144 1.19 -1.98 -8.52
C ASN A 144 -0.05 -2.62 -7.92
N LEU A 145 -0.71 -3.53 -8.64
CA LEU A 145 -1.94 -4.20 -8.20
C LEU A 145 -1.70 -5.68 -7.96
N MET A 146 -1.30 -6.43 -8.99
CA MET A 146 -1.11 -7.88 -8.84
C MET A 146 0.02 -8.22 -7.87
N GLY A 147 1.09 -7.40 -7.83
CA GLY A 147 2.14 -7.53 -6.83
C GLY A 147 1.62 -7.43 -5.38
N VAL A 148 0.66 -6.54 -5.12
CA VAL A 148 0.00 -6.42 -3.81
C VAL A 148 -0.88 -7.64 -3.52
N VAL A 149 -1.64 -8.10 -4.53
CA VAL A 149 -2.48 -9.30 -4.42
C VAL A 149 -1.66 -10.54 -4.12
N TYR A 150 -0.56 -10.76 -4.85
CA TYR A 150 0.33 -11.91 -4.64
C TYR A 150 1.01 -11.86 -3.27
N GLY A 151 1.50 -10.68 -2.87
CA GLY A 151 2.10 -10.49 -1.55
C GLY A 151 1.13 -10.82 -0.41
N ALA A 152 -0.10 -10.32 -0.49
CA ALA A 152 -1.13 -10.65 0.49
C ALA A 152 -1.51 -12.14 0.45
N LYS A 153 -1.73 -12.70 -0.76
CA LYS A 153 -2.10 -14.12 -0.95
C LYS A 153 -1.08 -15.08 -0.36
N VAL A 154 0.20 -14.82 -0.55
CA VAL A 154 1.28 -15.70 -0.08
C VAL A 154 1.59 -15.48 1.39
N MET A 155 1.62 -14.24 1.87
CA MET A 155 2.05 -13.96 3.24
C MET A 155 0.94 -14.16 4.28
N THR A 156 -0.33 -13.98 3.91
CA THR A 156 -1.45 -14.15 4.86
C THR A 156 -1.51 -15.53 5.51
N PRO A 157 -1.38 -16.67 4.78
CA PRO A 157 -1.30 -17.99 5.40
C PRO A 157 -0.16 -18.11 6.42
N LEU A 158 1.02 -17.59 6.11
CA LEU A 158 2.18 -17.62 7.02
C LEU A 158 1.94 -16.78 8.29
N ILE A 159 1.21 -15.66 8.16
CA ILE A 159 0.82 -14.83 9.30
C ILE A 159 -0.25 -15.54 10.16
N LYS A 160 -1.15 -16.27 9.54
CA LYS A 160 -2.21 -17.02 10.25
C LYS A 160 -1.67 -18.25 10.99
N GLU A 161 -0.66 -18.91 10.44
CA GLU A 161 -0.16 -20.20 10.90
C GLU A 161 0.24 -20.19 12.38
N HIS A 162 0.88 -19.12 12.86
CA HIS A 162 1.34 -19.04 14.24
C HIS A 162 0.31 -18.51 15.25
N GLY A 163 -0.84 -18.02 14.80
CA GLY A 163 -1.96 -17.59 15.68
C GLY A 163 -1.71 -16.33 16.52
N GLU A 164 -0.60 -15.60 16.31
CA GLU A 164 -0.27 -14.40 17.09
C GLU A 164 -0.86 -13.11 16.49
N GLY A 165 -1.65 -13.25 15.40
CA GLY A 165 -2.08 -12.11 14.60
C GLY A 165 -0.94 -11.45 13.83
N GLY A 166 -1.21 -10.29 13.23
CA GLY A 166 -0.17 -9.62 12.43
C GLY A 166 -0.66 -8.37 11.72
N TRP A 167 0.08 -7.98 10.65
CA TRP A 167 -0.19 -6.76 9.91
C TRP A 167 -0.04 -6.97 8.40
N ILE A 168 -0.93 -6.33 7.64
CA ILE A 168 -0.79 -6.11 6.20
C ILE A 168 -0.78 -4.61 5.97
N VAL A 169 0.30 -4.09 5.40
CA VAL A 169 0.43 -2.68 5.04
C VAL A 169 0.53 -2.57 3.52
N ASN A 170 -0.46 -1.95 2.89
CA ASN A 170 -0.47 -1.74 1.45
C ASN A 170 -0.12 -0.28 1.13
N VAL A 171 0.85 -0.08 0.24
CA VAL A 171 1.25 1.28 -0.17
C VAL A 171 0.46 1.68 -1.43
N ALA A 172 -0.59 2.46 -1.20
CA ALA A 172 -1.38 3.09 -2.25
C ALA A 172 -0.78 4.46 -2.65
N SER A 173 -1.59 5.49 -2.72
CA SER A 173 -1.22 6.88 -2.99
C SER A 173 -2.43 7.78 -2.78
N MET A 174 -2.21 9.07 -2.54
CA MET A 174 -3.27 10.10 -2.69
C MET A 174 -3.91 10.09 -4.08
N ALA A 175 -3.16 9.63 -5.12
CA ALA A 175 -3.67 9.41 -6.47
C ALA A 175 -4.80 8.36 -6.54
N GLY A 176 -4.89 7.44 -5.59
CA GLY A 176 -5.97 6.46 -5.50
C GLY A 176 -7.26 7.05 -4.91
N LEU A 177 -7.16 8.12 -4.14
CA LEU A 177 -8.31 8.83 -3.58
C LEU A 177 -8.85 9.91 -4.52
N GLY A 178 -7.99 10.50 -5.37
CA GLY A 178 -8.38 11.49 -6.36
C GLY A 178 -7.69 11.19 -7.70
N GLY A 179 -8.43 11.25 -8.82
CA GLY A 179 -7.88 11.01 -10.15
C GLY A 179 -6.80 12.02 -10.50
N ILE A 180 -5.66 11.54 -11.02
CA ILE A 180 -4.59 12.40 -11.55
C ILE A 180 -4.67 12.38 -13.08
N PRO A 181 -4.90 13.53 -13.73
CA PRO A 181 -4.88 13.60 -15.18
C PRO A 181 -3.58 13.04 -15.76
N TYR A 182 -3.68 12.37 -16.89
CA TYR A 182 -2.55 11.78 -17.63
C TYR A 182 -1.80 10.63 -16.93
N ALA A 183 -2.28 10.16 -15.76
CA ALA A 183 -1.71 9.04 -15.01
C ALA A 183 -2.76 7.93 -14.76
N GLY A 184 -3.53 7.56 -15.80
CA GLY A 184 -4.71 6.69 -15.68
C GLY A 184 -4.39 5.33 -15.07
N ALA A 185 -3.41 4.60 -15.58
CA ALA A 185 -3.04 3.27 -15.07
C ALA A 185 -2.56 3.34 -13.60
N TYR A 186 -1.72 4.32 -13.27
CA TYR A 186 -1.27 4.51 -11.89
C TYR A 186 -2.43 4.81 -10.95
N THR A 187 -3.28 5.77 -11.29
CA THR A 187 -4.47 6.14 -10.52
C THR A 187 -5.39 4.93 -10.29
N ALA A 188 -5.70 4.19 -11.36
CA ALA A 188 -6.58 3.02 -11.28
C ALA A 188 -6.01 1.95 -10.34
N THR A 189 -4.70 1.64 -10.45
CA THR A 189 -4.07 0.66 -9.56
C THR A 189 -4.05 1.10 -8.10
N LYS A 190 -3.79 2.38 -7.83
CA LYS A 190 -3.76 2.89 -6.46
C LYS A 190 -5.15 2.99 -5.83
N ALA A 191 -6.19 3.27 -6.62
CA ALA A 191 -7.58 3.20 -6.18
C ALA A 191 -8.00 1.75 -5.87
N ALA A 192 -7.62 0.79 -6.73
CA ALA A 192 -7.88 -0.64 -6.50
C ALA A 192 -7.20 -1.15 -5.23
N VAL A 193 -5.96 -0.73 -4.94
CA VAL A 193 -5.25 -1.11 -3.70
C VAL A 193 -5.97 -0.59 -2.46
N ILE A 194 -6.54 0.61 -2.49
CA ILE A 194 -7.35 1.14 -1.38
C ILE A 194 -8.58 0.25 -1.17
N ALA A 195 -9.37 0.01 -2.23
CA ALA A 195 -10.59 -0.78 -2.15
C ALA A 195 -10.34 -2.24 -1.69
N LEU A 196 -9.25 -2.87 -2.16
CA LEU A 196 -8.83 -4.19 -1.67
C LEU A 196 -8.46 -4.15 -0.19
N SER A 197 -7.77 -3.10 0.26
CA SER A 197 -7.41 -2.97 1.68
C SER A 197 -8.66 -2.83 2.56
N GLU A 198 -9.66 -2.07 2.12
CA GLU A 198 -10.97 -1.95 2.79
C GLU A 198 -11.68 -3.29 2.91
N SER A 199 -11.71 -4.09 1.82
CA SER A 199 -12.30 -5.44 1.81
C SER A 199 -11.59 -6.37 2.80
N TRP A 200 -10.26 -6.37 2.81
CA TRP A 200 -9.47 -7.29 3.64
C TRP A 200 -9.57 -7.01 5.15
N VAL A 201 -9.96 -5.80 5.58
CA VAL A 201 -10.21 -5.51 7.01
C VAL A 201 -11.24 -6.51 7.57
N GLY A 202 -12.40 -6.64 6.91
CA GLY A 202 -13.46 -7.55 7.37
C GLY A 202 -13.09 -9.02 7.25
N GLU A 203 -12.34 -9.40 6.21
CA GLU A 203 -11.92 -10.79 5.97
C GLU A 203 -10.94 -11.31 7.05
N LEU A 204 -10.06 -10.42 7.56
CA LEU A 204 -8.91 -10.78 8.38
C LEU A 204 -9.06 -10.44 9.87
N GLU A 205 -10.15 -9.77 10.24
CA GLU A 205 -10.43 -9.37 11.64
C GLU A 205 -10.43 -10.58 12.59
N LYS A 206 -11.06 -11.69 12.19
CA LYS A 206 -11.14 -12.93 12.98
C LYS A 206 -9.78 -13.56 13.27
N ASP A 207 -8.78 -13.30 12.43
CA ASP A 207 -7.42 -13.83 12.55
C ASP A 207 -6.50 -12.83 13.28
N SER A 208 -7.06 -11.72 13.81
CA SER A 208 -6.32 -10.64 14.47
C SER A 208 -5.23 -10.04 13.57
N ILE A 209 -5.45 -9.97 12.26
CA ILE A 209 -4.55 -9.35 11.29
C ILE A 209 -5.06 -7.95 10.98
N HIS A 210 -4.26 -6.94 11.32
CA HIS A 210 -4.56 -5.54 11.06
C HIS A 210 -4.17 -5.15 9.65
N VAL A 211 -5.10 -4.58 8.89
CA VAL A 211 -4.84 -4.05 7.56
C VAL A 211 -4.73 -2.54 7.63
N SER A 212 -3.69 -1.98 7.01
CA SER A 212 -3.50 -0.54 6.87
C SER A 212 -3.17 -0.20 5.42
N VAL A 213 -3.62 0.96 4.96
CA VAL A 213 -3.30 1.51 3.63
C VAL A 213 -2.58 2.85 3.76
N LEU A 214 -1.33 2.87 3.30
CA LEU A 214 -0.51 4.09 3.26
C LEU A 214 -0.82 4.87 1.97
N CYS A 215 -1.24 6.11 2.12
CA CYS A 215 -1.61 7.01 1.03
C CYS A 215 -0.68 8.24 0.99
N PRO A 216 0.56 8.12 0.52
CA PRO A 216 1.46 9.25 0.40
C PRO A 216 1.09 10.14 -0.79
N ALA A 217 1.40 11.44 -0.70
CA ALA A 217 1.52 12.31 -1.87
C ALA A 217 2.98 12.33 -2.36
N PHE A 218 3.61 13.49 -2.49
CA PHE A 218 4.97 13.58 -3.02
C PHE A 218 6.02 13.33 -1.94
N VAL A 219 6.79 12.25 -2.13
CA VAL A 219 7.88 11.82 -1.24
C VAL A 219 9.16 11.71 -2.07
N LYS A 220 10.29 12.17 -1.56
CA LYS A 220 11.61 12.11 -2.21
C LYS A 220 12.05 10.66 -2.42
N THR A 221 11.66 10.08 -3.55
CA THR A 221 12.00 8.71 -3.96
C THR A 221 12.48 8.68 -5.40
N ARG A 222 12.84 7.51 -5.91
CA ARG A 222 13.21 7.29 -7.32
C ARG A 222 12.07 6.71 -8.16
N ILE A 223 10.80 6.85 -7.72
CA ILE A 223 9.65 6.32 -8.46
C ILE A 223 9.54 6.88 -9.87
N TYR A 224 9.95 8.12 -10.09
CA TYR A 224 10.00 8.75 -11.42
C TYR A 224 10.97 8.05 -12.39
N ALA A 225 11.95 7.34 -11.86
CA ALA A 225 12.95 6.58 -12.62
C ALA A 225 12.65 5.09 -12.68
N SER A 226 11.39 4.67 -12.46
CA SER A 226 11.00 3.24 -12.44
C SER A 226 11.24 2.50 -13.75
N GLU A 227 11.35 3.21 -14.90
CA GLU A 227 11.73 2.63 -16.20
C GLU A 227 12.99 1.76 -16.16
N ARG A 228 13.95 2.04 -15.27
CA ARG A 228 15.17 1.25 -15.10
C ARG A 228 14.90 -0.23 -14.76
N ASN A 229 13.74 -0.51 -14.15
CA ASN A 229 13.31 -1.84 -13.72
C ASN A 229 12.27 -2.47 -14.66
N ARG A 230 11.96 -1.82 -15.80
CA ARG A 230 10.97 -2.28 -16.76
C ARG A 230 11.56 -3.41 -17.62
N SER A 231 11.01 -4.62 -17.49
CA SER A 231 11.46 -5.76 -18.30
C SER A 231 11.06 -5.62 -19.77
N GLU A 232 11.80 -6.30 -20.66
CA GLU A 232 11.60 -6.23 -22.13
C GLU A 232 10.15 -6.52 -22.54
N LYS A 233 9.46 -7.45 -21.86
CA LYS A 233 8.06 -7.79 -22.19
C LYS A 233 7.09 -6.62 -22.14
N TYR A 234 7.42 -5.59 -21.34
CA TYR A 234 6.58 -4.40 -21.17
C TYR A 234 7.06 -3.18 -21.97
N LYS A 235 8.26 -3.22 -22.55
CA LYS A 235 8.77 -2.09 -23.33
C LYS A 235 7.92 -1.84 -24.56
N SER A 236 7.64 -0.57 -24.81
CA SER A 236 6.95 -0.11 -26.00
C SER A 236 7.95 0.16 -27.13
N ASP A 237 7.59 -0.22 -28.33
CA ASP A 237 8.35 0.13 -29.55
C ASP A 237 8.04 1.57 -30.03
N VAL A 238 7.04 2.21 -29.39
CA VAL A 238 6.61 3.58 -29.71
C VAL A 238 7.39 4.56 -28.84
N ALA A 239 8.06 5.50 -29.47
CA ALA A 239 8.77 6.58 -28.77
C ALA A 239 7.75 7.46 -28.01
N ARG A 240 8.16 7.91 -26.79
CA ARG A 240 7.38 8.84 -25.99
C ARG A 240 7.27 10.19 -26.69
N LYS A 241 6.06 10.73 -26.76
CA LYS A 241 5.82 12.06 -27.35
C LYS A 241 6.41 13.17 -26.49
N PRO A 242 6.77 14.34 -27.07
CA PRO A 242 7.33 15.45 -26.31
C PRO A 242 6.45 15.92 -25.14
N GLU A 243 5.12 15.97 -25.31
CA GLU A 243 4.18 16.32 -24.25
C GLU A 243 4.15 15.31 -23.10
N GLU A 244 4.27 14.03 -23.40
CA GLU A 244 4.35 12.96 -22.39
C GLU A 244 5.66 13.03 -21.61
N ALA A 245 6.76 13.38 -22.28
CA ALA A 245 8.05 13.62 -21.65
C ALA A 245 8.01 14.84 -20.71
N ALA A 246 7.33 15.92 -21.12
CA ALA A 246 7.13 17.11 -20.28
C ALA A 246 6.31 16.80 -19.03
N LEU A 247 5.23 16.00 -19.14
CA LEU A 247 4.43 15.55 -18.00
C LEU A 247 5.28 14.70 -17.03
N ALA A 248 6.07 13.77 -17.54
CA ALA A 248 6.96 12.95 -16.72
C ALA A 248 8.01 13.80 -15.99
N SER A 249 8.61 14.80 -16.66
CA SER A 249 9.55 15.75 -16.06
C SER A 249 8.90 16.59 -14.95
N SER A 250 7.67 17.04 -15.15
CA SER A 250 6.92 17.77 -14.13
C SER A 250 6.68 16.89 -12.89
N ALA A 251 6.22 15.65 -13.07
CA ALA A 251 6.02 14.69 -11.99
C ALA A 251 7.33 14.41 -11.23
N GLU A 252 8.45 14.25 -11.93
CA GLU A 252 9.79 14.11 -11.33
C GLU A 252 10.15 15.28 -10.43
N GLN A 253 9.93 16.52 -10.89
CA GLN A 253 10.21 17.71 -10.11
C GLN A 253 9.37 17.78 -8.83
N MET A 254 8.08 17.39 -8.89
CA MET A 254 7.21 17.34 -7.73
C MET A 254 7.69 16.29 -6.71
N VAL A 255 8.09 15.11 -7.17
CA VAL A 255 8.65 14.05 -6.31
C VAL A 255 9.95 14.52 -5.65
N LYS A 256 10.86 15.15 -6.39
CA LYS A 256 12.12 15.69 -5.83
C LYS A 256 11.91 16.78 -4.78
N LYS A 257 10.81 17.53 -4.84
CA LYS A 257 10.41 18.55 -3.85
C LYS A 257 9.57 17.97 -2.70
N GLY A 258 9.22 16.68 -2.74
CA GLY A 258 8.41 16.01 -1.74
C GLY A 258 9.05 15.97 -0.34
N ILE A 259 8.32 15.40 0.60
CA ILE A 259 8.82 15.21 1.98
C ILE A 259 9.94 14.16 2.03
N ASP A 260 10.72 14.18 3.08
CA ASP A 260 11.77 13.19 3.32
C ASP A 260 11.17 11.80 3.61
N VAL A 261 11.78 10.75 3.05
CA VAL A 261 11.33 9.37 3.25
C VAL A 261 11.39 8.93 4.72
N ALA A 262 12.32 9.45 5.51
CA ALA A 262 12.47 9.13 6.92
C ALA A 262 11.23 9.49 7.74
N ILE A 263 10.52 10.55 7.35
CA ILE A 263 9.25 10.93 7.97
C ILE A 263 8.19 9.85 7.71
N VAL A 264 8.16 9.30 6.48
CA VAL A 264 7.16 8.29 6.10
C VAL A 264 7.32 7.00 6.89
N GLY A 265 8.55 6.49 7.03
CA GLY A 265 8.81 5.28 7.83
C GLY A 265 8.40 5.44 9.29
N LYS A 266 8.72 6.58 9.92
CA LYS A 266 8.31 6.89 11.29
C LYS A 266 6.79 7.01 11.43
N ARG A 267 6.12 7.66 10.48
CA ARG A 267 4.66 7.82 10.46
C ARG A 267 3.94 6.48 10.32
N VAL A 268 4.49 5.56 9.52
CA VAL A 268 3.94 4.20 9.41
C VAL A 268 4.00 3.48 10.75
N VAL A 269 5.13 3.51 11.45
CA VAL A 269 5.24 2.87 12.77
C VAL A 269 4.28 3.48 13.78
N GLU A 270 4.16 4.81 13.81
CA GLU A 270 3.18 5.52 14.66
C GLU A 270 1.75 5.02 14.39
N ALA A 271 1.33 5.00 13.12
CA ALA A 271 0.02 4.54 12.72
C ALA A 271 -0.25 3.06 13.06
N LEU A 272 0.74 2.20 12.92
CA LEU A 272 0.62 0.78 13.26
C LEU A 272 0.48 0.55 14.78
N ILE A 273 1.10 1.39 15.61
CA ILE A 273 0.90 1.37 17.07
C ILE A 273 -0.55 1.70 17.41
N ASP A 274 -1.12 2.69 16.73
CA ASP A 274 -2.49 3.17 16.94
C ASP A 274 -3.54 2.39 16.11
N LYS A 275 -3.10 1.38 15.35
CA LYS A 275 -3.95 0.56 14.48
C LYS A 275 -4.76 1.36 13.46
N GLU A 276 -4.20 2.44 12.95
CA GLU A 276 -4.83 3.26 11.92
C GLU A 276 -4.99 2.47 10.62
N PHE A 277 -6.17 2.54 10.01
CA PHE A 277 -6.40 1.94 8.69
C PHE A 277 -5.83 2.82 7.58
N TYR A 278 -6.25 4.11 7.50
CA TYR A 278 -5.69 5.06 6.55
C TYR A 278 -4.49 5.77 7.13
N ILE A 279 -3.31 5.59 6.52
CA ILE A 279 -2.08 6.26 6.92
C ILE A 279 -1.79 7.39 5.94
N PHE A 280 -2.02 8.62 6.37
CA PHE A 280 -1.70 9.80 5.57
C PHE A 280 -0.38 10.43 5.99
N THR A 281 0.39 10.89 4.99
CA THR A 281 1.66 11.59 5.18
C THR A 281 1.56 13.10 4.91
N HIS A 282 0.44 13.54 4.30
CA HIS A 282 0.22 14.92 3.86
C HIS A 282 -1.14 15.41 4.36
N PRO A 283 -1.27 15.82 5.62
CA PRO A 283 -2.56 16.24 6.21
C PRO A 283 -3.16 17.49 5.55
N ASN A 284 -2.34 18.28 4.85
CA ASN A 284 -2.78 19.45 4.08
C ASN A 284 -3.64 19.10 2.84
N TYR A 285 -3.74 17.82 2.45
CA TYR A 285 -4.66 17.37 1.39
C TYR A 285 -6.09 17.14 1.90
N ARG A 286 -6.36 17.35 3.20
CA ARG A 286 -7.68 17.11 3.79
C ARG A 286 -8.79 17.92 3.12
N SER A 287 -8.56 19.20 2.81
CA SER A 287 -9.56 20.05 2.15
C SER A 287 -9.97 19.52 0.78
N LEU A 288 -9.00 19.05 -0.01
CA LEU A 288 -9.26 18.43 -1.31
C LEU A 288 -10.13 17.17 -1.20
N MET A 289 -9.93 16.37 -0.15
CA MET A 289 -10.76 15.19 0.10
C MET A 289 -12.18 15.59 0.56
N GLN A 290 -12.32 16.65 1.34
CA GLN A 290 -13.62 17.18 1.73
C GLN A 290 -14.42 17.67 0.52
N GLU A 291 -13.79 18.38 -0.42
CA GLU A 291 -14.44 18.82 -1.67
C GLU A 291 -14.95 17.63 -2.48
N LYS A 292 -14.13 16.58 -2.66
CA LYS A 292 -14.56 15.36 -3.34
C LYS A 292 -15.74 14.68 -2.65
N THR A 293 -15.68 14.54 -1.33
CA THR A 293 -16.74 13.90 -0.54
C THR A 293 -18.04 14.71 -0.63
N SER A 294 -17.97 16.04 -0.55
CA SER A 294 -19.13 16.91 -0.74
C SER A 294 -19.76 16.76 -2.11
N ALA A 295 -18.95 16.68 -3.18
CA ALA A 295 -19.48 16.47 -4.53
C ALA A 295 -20.21 15.12 -4.68
N ILE A 296 -19.73 14.07 -4.01
CA ILE A 296 -20.40 12.76 -3.98
C ILE A 296 -21.73 12.85 -3.21
N ASP A 297 -21.73 13.50 -2.04
CA ASP A 297 -22.92 13.71 -1.21
C ASP A 297 -24.00 14.51 -1.96
N GLU A 298 -23.60 15.59 -2.64
CA GLU A 298 -24.50 16.36 -3.49
C GLU A 298 -25.12 15.52 -4.63
N ALA A 299 -24.36 14.57 -5.19
CA ALA A 299 -24.89 13.68 -6.23
C ALA A 299 -25.94 12.71 -5.65
N PHE A 300 -25.74 12.21 -4.43
CA PHE A 300 -26.76 11.43 -3.72
C PHE A 300 -28.00 12.27 -3.42
N ALA A 301 -27.85 13.49 -2.89
CA ALA A 301 -28.96 14.38 -2.60
C ALA A 301 -29.79 14.72 -3.85
N LYS A 302 -29.16 14.88 -5.01
CA LYS A 302 -29.88 15.02 -6.29
C LYS A 302 -30.64 13.75 -6.67
N SER A 303 -30.06 12.59 -6.43
CA SER A 303 -30.71 11.31 -6.73
C SER A 303 -31.95 11.08 -5.85
N GLU A 304 -31.90 11.46 -4.57
CA GLU A 304 -33.06 11.41 -3.65
C GLU A 304 -34.25 12.26 -4.13
N GLN A 305 -34.01 13.37 -4.82
CA GLN A 305 -35.06 14.24 -5.39
C GLN A 305 -35.66 13.69 -6.69
N SER A 306 -35.12 12.59 -7.27
CA SER A 306 -35.61 12.03 -8.51
C SER A 306 -36.97 11.36 -8.32
N PRO A 307 -38.02 11.73 -9.07
CA PRO A 307 -39.32 11.05 -9.01
C PRO A 307 -39.21 9.54 -9.36
N LEU A 308 -38.22 9.15 -10.16
CA LEU A 308 -37.99 7.76 -10.56
C LEU A 308 -37.50 6.89 -9.39
N LEU A 309 -36.85 7.49 -8.40
CA LEU A 309 -36.22 6.77 -7.28
C LEU A 309 -37.00 6.88 -5.96
N LYS A 310 -38.17 7.53 -5.98
CA LYS A 310 -38.98 7.81 -4.78
C LYS A 310 -39.23 6.58 -3.90
N ASN A 311 -39.47 5.41 -4.51
CA ASN A 311 -39.73 4.18 -3.79
C ASN A 311 -38.46 3.49 -3.24
N ILE A 312 -37.28 3.97 -3.62
CA ILE A 312 -35.98 3.42 -3.20
C ILE A 312 -35.43 4.18 -1.98
N VAL A 313 -35.73 5.46 -1.86
CA VAL A 313 -35.20 6.35 -0.81
C VAL A 313 -35.50 5.84 0.61
N SER A 314 -36.64 5.18 0.80
CA SER A 314 -37.06 4.63 2.12
C SER A 314 -36.69 3.17 2.33
N GLN A 315 -36.02 2.51 1.37
CA GLN A 315 -35.62 1.12 1.52
C GLN A 315 -34.39 1.01 2.43
N GLU A 316 -34.39 0.01 3.33
CA GLU A 316 -33.19 -0.32 4.09
C GLU A 316 -32.11 -0.89 3.17
N ILE A 317 -30.85 -0.53 3.44
CA ILE A 317 -29.70 -1.07 2.71
C ILE A 317 -29.44 -2.48 3.25
N GLU A 318 -29.71 -3.50 2.44
CA GLU A 318 -29.30 -4.86 2.68
C GLU A 318 -27.90 -5.06 2.05
N MET A 319 -26.92 -5.38 2.89
CA MET A 319 -25.57 -5.73 2.44
C MET A 319 -25.44 -7.26 2.44
N PRO A 320 -24.84 -7.86 1.40
CA PRO A 320 -24.70 -9.32 1.27
C PRO A 320 -23.81 -9.94 2.36
#